data_b19e61f619394ec468e42fd768e1f1c4
#
_entry.id   b19e61f619394ec468e42fd768e1f1c4
#
_cell.length_a   1.000
_cell.length_b   1.000
_cell.length_c   1.000
_cell.angle_alpha   90.00
_cell.angle_beta   90.00
_cell.angle_gamma   90.00
#
_symmetry.space_group_name_H-M   'P 1'
#
loop_
_entity.id
_entity.type
_entity.pdbx_description
1 polymer ?
#
loop_
_entity_poly.entity_id
_entity_poly.type
_entity_poly.pdbx_seq_one_letter_code
_entity_poly.pdbx_strand_id
1 'polypeptide(L)'
;MDKIGPTVIPSNADDGLGFKKLQGNIYEWMGFEAYELMFGFLDEALKDKTVTLDVFAYDLNEPDIVAKLEKFGPRLRAIVDDSTSKDKKGNITGHGTNASAETHAAARLAASSNGQVKRTHFNGLQHHKVLIARRNGQAFKVLAGSTNFSFRGIYIQANNVLVFDNTDIATLYGRVFDAAFANPAAFSKDELAGKWYSVTVDHQPPVSFCFSPHKNSDLSLNPVRGAIDGANSSVLYAIAFLNQIKSGPTRDALDRLMTRPVFSYGVVDKSGGLEVRKPDGTVGLVDFEYLAANAPEPFRSEWSGGKGINVHHKFVVTDFNQPTAKVFTGSSNLAPSGEQGNGDHLILIEDQEIATGYALEALRVFDHLHFRTVMKDVLGAKKPANTAAKAAAANDPKKDDGLVLKKPIAISGKKNSWFDRYYVAGSQLEKDRTLFSK
;
A
#
# COMPACT_ATOMS: atom_id res chain seq x y z
N MET A 1 -18.92 -8.77 -12.48
CA MET A 1 -18.57 -7.44 -11.91
C MET A 1 -18.64 -6.42 -13.02
N ASP A 2 -19.47 -5.41 -12.86
CA ASP A 2 -19.55 -4.33 -13.84
C ASP A 2 -18.23 -3.57 -13.87
N LYS A 3 -17.82 -3.14 -15.06
CA LYS A 3 -16.57 -2.41 -15.26
C LYS A 3 -16.58 -1.14 -14.44
N ILE A 4 -15.63 -0.98 -13.54
CA ILE A 4 -15.33 0.31 -12.92
C ILE A 4 -14.76 1.19 -14.02
N GLY A 5 -15.55 2.11 -14.53
CA GLY A 5 -15.22 2.95 -15.67
C GLY A 5 -15.14 4.44 -15.31
N PRO A 6 -14.89 5.30 -16.29
CA PRO A 6 -14.77 6.75 -16.10
C PRO A 6 -16.04 7.41 -15.57
N THR A 7 -17.16 6.69 -15.48
CA THR A 7 -18.39 7.15 -14.82
C THR A 7 -18.33 7.02 -13.30
N VAL A 8 -17.45 6.18 -12.76
CA VAL A 8 -17.33 5.90 -11.32
C VAL A 8 -16.13 6.58 -10.72
N ILE A 9 -15.04 6.69 -11.47
CA ILE A 9 -13.80 7.36 -11.06
C ILE A 9 -13.34 8.35 -12.14
N PRO A 10 -12.68 9.46 -11.76
CA PRO A 10 -12.12 10.38 -12.73
C PRO A 10 -11.01 9.70 -13.55
N SER A 11 -10.94 10.02 -14.84
CA SER A 11 -9.91 9.51 -15.75
C SER A 11 -8.52 10.08 -15.44
N ASN A 12 -8.48 11.27 -14.86
CA ASN A 12 -7.28 11.99 -14.45
C ASN A 12 -7.40 12.39 -12.97
N ALA A 13 -6.31 12.34 -12.22
CA ALA A 13 -6.28 12.73 -10.81
C ALA A 13 -6.68 14.21 -10.62
N ASP A 14 -6.25 15.10 -11.50
CA ASP A 14 -6.53 16.54 -11.43
C ASP A 14 -8.01 16.87 -11.59
N ASP A 15 -8.79 15.99 -12.24
CA ASP A 15 -10.25 16.16 -12.39
C ASP A 15 -11.03 15.71 -11.15
N GLY A 16 -10.35 15.16 -10.14
CA GLY A 16 -11.00 14.53 -8.98
C GLY A 16 -11.92 15.46 -8.19
N LEU A 17 -11.50 16.69 -7.93
CA LEU A 17 -12.29 17.64 -7.13
C LEU A 17 -13.60 18.08 -7.81
N GLY A 18 -13.63 18.10 -9.12
CA GLY A 18 -14.83 18.43 -9.91
C GLY A 18 -15.67 17.21 -10.29
N PHE A 19 -15.24 16.00 -9.94
CA PHE A 19 -15.89 14.76 -10.33
C PHE A 19 -17.23 14.60 -9.63
N LYS A 20 -18.29 14.36 -10.41
CA LYS A 20 -19.63 14.08 -9.88
C LYS A 20 -19.75 12.59 -9.56
N LYS A 21 -19.66 12.27 -8.30
CA LYS A 21 -19.82 10.90 -7.80
C LYS A 21 -21.23 10.38 -8.09
N LEU A 22 -21.34 9.10 -8.40
CA LEU A 22 -22.63 8.41 -8.52
C LEU A 22 -23.32 8.38 -7.13
N GLN A 23 -24.64 8.40 -7.16
CA GLN A 23 -25.43 8.19 -5.94
C GLN A 23 -25.44 6.71 -5.54
N GLY A 24 -25.69 6.46 -4.26
CA GLY A 24 -25.73 5.12 -3.68
C GLY A 24 -24.45 4.72 -2.95
N ASN A 25 -24.35 3.47 -2.56
CA ASN A 25 -23.28 2.95 -1.69
C ASN A 25 -22.05 2.42 -2.43
N ILE A 26 -21.92 2.73 -3.73
CA ILE A 26 -20.83 2.16 -4.54
C ILE A 26 -19.43 2.54 -4.00
N TYR A 27 -19.27 3.75 -3.49
CA TYR A 27 -17.98 4.23 -2.94
C TYR A 27 -17.69 3.64 -1.56
N GLU A 28 -18.70 3.43 -0.73
CA GLU A 28 -18.58 2.68 0.53
C GLU A 28 -18.13 1.24 0.24
N TRP A 29 -18.80 0.58 -0.70
CA TRP A 29 -18.42 -0.77 -1.12
C TRP A 29 -17.01 -0.85 -1.71
N MET A 30 -16.60 0.12 -2.54
CA MET A 30 -15.27 0.13 -3.14
C MET A 30 -14.16 0.45 -2.13
N GLY A 31 -14.41 1.39 -1.22
CA GLY A 31 -13.44 1.82 -0.21
C GLY A 31 -13.41 0.92 1.03
N PHE A 32 -14.46 0.10 1.19
CA PHE A 32 -14.57 -0.91 2.25
C PHE A 32 -14.30 -0.32 3.64
N GLU A 33 -13.61 -1.05 4.53
CA GLU A 33 -13.28 -0.60 5.89
C GLU A 33 -12.45 0.70 5.92
N ALA A 34 -11.57 0.91 4.93
CA ALA A 34 -10.80 2.15 4.84
C ALA A 34 -11.69 3.37 4.64
N TYR A 35 -12.77 3.25 3.84
CA TYR A 35 -13.77 4.30 3.70
C TYR A 35 -14.43 4.60 5.04
N GLU A 36 -14.94 3.57 5.73
CA GLU A 36 -15.60 3.72 7.03
C GLU A 36 -14.71 4.40 8.07
N LEU A 37 -13.45 3.96 8.18
CA LEU A 37 -12.49 4.53 9.13
C LEU A 37 -12.16 5.99 8.82
N MET A 38 -11.91 6.34 7.54
CA MET A 38 -11.51 7.69 7.16
C MET A 38 -12.66 8.68 7.28
N PHE A 39 -13.82 8.33 6.74
CA PHE A 39 -15.00 9.19 6.79
C PHE A 39 -15.58 9.25 8.20
N GLY A 40 -15.59 8.14 8.93
CA GLY A 40 -16.00 8.06 10.32
C GLY A 40 -15.15 8.95 11.23
N PHE A 41 -13.80 8.91 11.06
CA PHE A 41 -12.88 9.79 11.79
C PHE A 41 -13.22 11.28 11.58
N LEU A 42 -13.43 11.68 10.33
CA LEU A 42 -13.78 13.07 10.01
C LEU A 42 -15.15 13.47 10.55
N ASP A 43 -16.15 12.59 10.46
CA ASP A 43 -17.50 12.86 10.95
C ASP A 43 -17.54 12.96 12.49
N GLU A 44 -16.83 12.08 13.18
CA GLU A 44 -16.68 12.14 14.63
C GLU A 44 -16.04 13.46 15.07
N ALA A 45 -14.91 13.84 14.43
CA ALA A 45 -14.20 15.07 14.73
C ALA A 45 -15.03 16.34 14.39
N LEU A 46 -15.87 16.29 13.35
CA LEU A 46 -16.75 17.41 12.97
C LEU A 46 -17.91 17.64 13.95
N LYS A 47 -18.44 16.57 14.58
CA LYS A 47 -19.55 16.64 15.54
C LYS A 47 -19.16 17.43 16.78
N ASP A 48 -17.93 17.27 17.26
CA ASP A 48 -17.42 18.00 18.41
C ASP A 48 -16.78 19.33 17.96
N LYS A 49 -17.43 20.44 18.27
CA LYS A 49 -16.97 21.79 17.89
C LYS A 49 -15.70 22.24 18.64
N THR A 50 -15.31 21.55 19.70
CA THR A 50 -14.06 21.81 20.44
C THR A 50 -12.84 21.12 19.79
N VAL A 51 -13.09 20.19 18.87
CA VAL A 51 -12.02 19.46 18.17
C VAL A 51 -11.49 20.30 17.02
N THR A 52 -10.16 20.46 16.99
CA THR A 52 -9.37 20.95 15.85
C THR A 52 -8.72 19.78 15.11
N LEU A 53 -8.44 19.96 13.84
CA LEU A 53 -7.86 18.92 12.99
C LEU A 53 -6.57 19.40 12.34
N ASP A 54 -5.49 18.61 12.48
CA ASP A 54 -4.26 18.76 11.70
C ASP A 54 -4.23 17.70 10.60
N VAL A 55 -3.80 18.08 9.40
CA VAL A 55 -3.81 17.24 8.21
C VAL A 55 -2.46 17.26 7.50
N PHE A 56 -1.86 16.11 7.29
CA PHE A 56 -0.82 15.90 6.30
C PHE A 56 -1.44 15.24 5.07
N ALA A 57 -1.42 15.88 3.92
CA ALA A 57 -1.95 15.34 2.68
C ALA A 57 -0.89 15.32 1.57
N TYR A 58 -0.66 14.14 0.99
CA TYR A 58 0.12 13.97 -0.23
C TYR A 58 -0.80 14.15 -1.43
N ASP A 59 -1.51 13.10 -1.92
CA ASP A 59 -2.60 13.28 -2.88
C ASP A 59 -3.87 13.75 -2.14
N LEU A 60 -4.54 14.77 -2.67
CA LEU A 60 -5.76 15.34 -2.08
C LEU A 60 -6.76 15.71 -3.18
N ASN A 61 -7.43 14.72 -3.75
CA ASN A 61 -8.38 14.92 -4.85
C ASN A 61 -9.74 14.24 -4.67
N GLU A 62 -10.00 13.61 -3.52
CA GLU A 62 -11.32 13.07 -3.17
C GLU A 62 -12.24 14.22 -2.71
N PRO A 63 -13.33 14.53 -3.44
CA PRO A 63 -14.10 15.75 -3.22
C PRO A 63 -14.86 15.79 -1.88
N ASP A 64 -15.33 14.64 -1.39
CA ASP A 64 -16.08 14.58 -0.13
C ASP A 64 -15.15 14.74 1.08
N ILE A 65 -13.92 14.22 1.00
CA ILE A 65 -12.89 14.49 2.01
C ILE A 65 -12.58 15.98 2.06
N VAL A 66 -12.31 16.60 0.90
CA VAL A 66 -12.04 18.05 0.85
C VAL A 66 -13.23 18.85 1.41
N ALA A 67 -14.45 18.49 1.03
CA ALA A 67 -15.66 19.15 1.54
C ALA A 67 -15.85 18.98 3.07
N LYS A 68 -15.46 17.83 3.64
CA LYS A 68 -15.46 17.64 5.10
C LYS A 68 -14.36 18.46 5.77
N LEU A 69 -13.15 18.53 5.20
CA LEU A 69 -12.07 19.36 5.70
C LEU A 69 -12.44 20.85 5.71
N GLU A 70 -13.10 21.37 4.66
CA GLU A 70 -13.61 22.75 4.60
C GLU A 70 -14.57 23.07 5.77
N LYS A 71 -15.40 22.10 6.20
CA LYS A 71 -16.35 22.28 7.31
C LYS A 71 -15.69 22.52 8.68
N PHE A 72 -14.41 22.19 8.82
CA PHE A 72 -13.68 22.55 10.05
C PHE A 72 -13.46 24.08 10.16
N GLY A 73 -13.37 24.77 9.02
CA GLY A 73 -13.12 26.21 9.02
C GLY A 73 -11.83 26.56 9.75
N PRO A 74 -11.83 27.57 10.66
CA PRO A 74 -10.63 27.96 11.41
C PRO A 74 -10.05 26.87 12.34
N ARG A 75 -10.75 25.76 12.53
CA ARG A 75 -10.28 24.61 13.31
C ARG A 75 -9.39 23.67 12.53
N LEU A 76 -9.15 23.93 11.23
CA LEU A 76 -8.27 23.14 10.36
C LEU A 76 -6.88 23.77 10.28
N ARG A 77 -5.83 22.95 10.40
CA ARG A 77 -4.49 23.22 9.88
C ARG A 77 -4.11 22.12 8.93
N ALA A 78 -3.46 22.46 7.81
CA ALA A 78 -3.05 21.44 6.84
C ALA A 78 -1.68 21.73 6.23
N ILE A 79 -0.94 20.68 5.96
CA ILE A 79 0.23 20.68 5.07
C ILE A 79 -0.12 19.82 3.86
N VAL A 80 -0.15 20.43 2.70
CA VAL A 80 -0.45 19.77 1.41
C VAL A 80 0.80 19.83 0.53
N ASP A 81 1.22 18.68 0.02
CA ASP A 81 2.43 18.56 -0.80
C ASP A 81 2.40 19.48 -2.02
N ASP A 82 3.50 20.16 -2.29
CA ASP A 82 3.70 21.02 -3.47
C ASP A 82 4.93 20.63 -4.29
N SER A 83 5.42 19.41 -4.11
CA SER A 83 6.58 18.92 -4.83
C SER A 83 6.35 18.88 -6.34
N THR A 84 7.41 19.11 -7.09
CA THR A 84 7.40 19.04 -8.55
C THR A 84 8.55 18.20 -9.07
N SER A 85 8.36 17.66 -10.27
CA SER A 85 9.38 16.95 -11.01
C SER A 85 9.33 17.35 -12.50
N LYS A 86 10.32 16.92 -13.27
CA LYS A 86 10.31 17.06 -14.72
C LYS A 86 10.05 15.71 -15.37
N ASP A 87 9.12 15.68 -16.33
CA ASP A 87 8.91 14.53 -17.17
C ASP A 87 10.06 14.33 -18.17
N LYS A 88 10.02 13.24 -18.95
CA LYS A 88 11.05 12.95 -19.98
C LYS A 88 11.15 14.01 -21.08
N LYS A 89 10.15 14.89 -21.22
CA LYS A 89 10.11 15.99 -22.19
C LYS A 89 10.52 17.32 -21.58
N GLY A 90 10.84 17.33 -20.25
CA GLY A 90 11.22 18.54 -19.53
C GLY A 90 10.04 19.37 -18.98
N ASN A 91 8.79 18.92 -19.13
CA ASN A 91 7.63 19.61 -18.57
C ASN A 91 7.60 19.45 -17.06
N ILE A 92 7.21 20.51 -16.36
CA ILE A 92 7.00 20.46 -14.90
C ILE A 92 5.70 19.69 -14.63
N THR A 93 5.79 18.70 -13.73
CA THR A 93 4.70 17.85 -13.28
C THR A 93 4.70 17.75 -11.75
N GLY A 94 3.64 17.22 -11.17
CA GLY A 94 3.52 17.02 -9.72
C GLY A 94 2.58 18.02 -9.07
N HIS A 95 2.46 17.90 -7.74
CA HIS A 95 1.46 18.60 -6.94
C HIS A 95 1.65 20.13 -6.91
N GLY A 96 2.87 20.62 -7.11
CA GLY A 96 3.16 22.05 -7.16
C GLY A 96 2.75 22.77 -8.44
N THR A 97 2.18 22.07 -9.44
CA THR A 97 1.68 22.72 -10.64
C THR A 97 0.37 23.47 -10.38
N ASN A 98 0.12 24.54 -11.15
CA ASN A 98 -1.12 25.32 -11.02
C ASN A 98 -2.37 24.50 -11.37
N ALA A 99 -2.24 23.46 -12.18
CA ALA A 99 -3.35 22.63 -12.64
C ALA A 99 -3.63 21.44 -11.69
N SER A 100 -2.76 21.16 -10.72
CA SER A 100 -2.93 20.00 -9.84
C SER A 100 -4.15 20.13 -8.95
N ALA A 101 -4.78 19.00 -8.66
CA ALA A 101 -5.90 18.92 -7.72
C ALA A 101 -5.49 19.42 -6.32
N GLU A 102 -4.26 19.13 -5.89
CA GLU A 102 -3.70 19.54 -4.61
C GLU A 102 -3.60 21.07 -4.50
N THR A 103 -3.25 21.77 -5.60
CA THR A 103 -3.24 23.23 -5.63
C THR A 103 -4.65 23.80 -5.46
N HIS A 104 -5.63 23.24 -6.14
CA HIS A 104 -7.02 23.68 -6.02
C HIS A 104 -7.63 23.32 -4.65
N ALA A 105 -7.36 22.12 -4.12
CA ALA A 105 -7.81 21.71 -2.81
C ALA A 105 -7.23 22.62 -1.70
N ALA A 106 -5.93 22.88 -1.75
CA ALA A 106 -5.27 23.74 -0.78
C ALA A 106 -5.81 25.18 -0.81
N ALA A 107 -6.12 25.72 -1.99
CA ALA A 107 -6.74 27.03 -2.10
C ALA A 107 -8.13 27.09 -1.44
N ARG A 108 -8.97 26.07 -1.66
CA ARG A 108 -10.29 25.94 -1.03
C ARG A 108 -10.16 25.85 0.51
N LEU A 109 -9.26 24.99 0.99
CA LEU A 109 -9.01 24.80 2.42
C LEU A 109 -8.43 26.07 3.07
N ALA A 110 -7.54 26.80 2.38
CA ALA A 110 -6.99 28.06 2.88
C ALA A 110 -8.08 29.13 3.03
N ALA A 111 -8.99 29.21 2.07
CA ALA A 111 -10.12 30.15 2.12
C ALA A 111 -11.06 29.86 3.31
N SER A 112 -11.34 28.58 3.61
CA SER A 112 -12.21 28.17 4.71
C SER A 112 -11.53 28.26 6.09
N SER A 113 -10.21 28.05 6.16
CA SER A 113 -9.44 27.95 7.42
C SER A 113 -8.74 29.23 7.86
N ASN A 114 -9.05 30.37 7.25
CA ASN A 114 -8.33 31.64 7.48
C ASN A 114 -6.82 31.52 7.23
N GLY A 115 -6.41 30.80 6.18
CA GLY A 115 -5.03 30.69 5.75
C GLY A 115 -4.17 29.69 6.55
N GLN A 116 -4.77 28.82 7.34
CA GLN A 116 -4.04 27.79 8.13
C GLN A 116 -3.63 26.58 7.27
N VAL A 117 -3.35 26.78 5.98
CA VAL A 117 -2.89 25.76 5.05
C VAL A 117 -1.53 26.15 4.49
N LYS A 118 -0.57 25.24 4.58
CA LYS A 118 0.76 25.40 3.99
C LYS A 118 0.92 24.48 2.79
N ARG A 119 1.34 25.06 1.68
CA ARG A 119 1.84 24.34 0.50
C ARG A 119 3.34 24.22 0.67
N THR A 120 3.80 23.01 0.98
CA THR A 120 5.23 22.77 1.24
C THR A 120 5.53 21.26 1.21
N HIS A 121 6.81 20.93 1.05
CA HIS A 121 7.35 19.58 1.14
C HIS A 121 8.58 19.56 2.02
N PHE A 122 9.06 18.36 2.38
CA PHE A 122 10.34 18.15 3.05
C PHE A 122 11.48 18.31 2.02
N ASN A 123 12.66 17.74 2.25
CA ASN A 123 13.73 17.80 1.24
C ASN A 123 13.34 17.07 -0.07
N GLY A 124 12.50 16.02 0.04
CA GLY A 124 11.82 15.37 -1.06
C GLY A 124 10.33 15.71 -1.04
N LEU A 125 9.47 14.73 -0.74
CA LEU A 125 8.01 14.87 -0.73
C LEU A 125 7.48 15.15 0.69
N GLN A 126 6.34 15.82 0.82
CA GLN A 126 5.47 15.67 1.98
C GLN A 126 4.61 14.41 1.75
N HIS A 127 5.10 13.24 2.16
CA HIS A 127 4.49 11.97 1.80
C HIS A 127 3.64 11.33 2.91
N HIS A 128 3.48 11.99 4.06
CA HIS A 128 2.53 11.58 5.10
C HIS A 128 1.09 11.62 4.59
N LYS A 129 0.24 10.73 5.12
CA LYS A 129 -1.20 10.68 4.93
C LYS A 129 -1.79 10.52 6.33
N VAL A 130 -2.00 11.64 7.02
CA VAL A 130 -2.31 11.63 8.46
C VAL A 130 -3.39 12.66 8.80
N LEU A 131 -4.34 12.25 9.64
CA LEU A 131 -5.30 13.12 10.30
C LEU A 131 -5.05 13.05 11.81
N ILE A 132 -4.95 14.21 12.49
CA ILE A 132 -4.71 14.30 13.92
C ILE A 132 -5.81 15.13 14.54
N ALA A 133 -6.63 14.53 15.40
CA ALA A 133 -7.67 15.24 16.15
C ALA A 133 -7.09 15.77 17.46
N ARG A 134 -7.32 17.07 17.73
CA ARG A 134 -6.91 17.72 18.98
C ARG A 134 -8.12 18.28 19.70
N ARG A 135 -8.09 18.22 21.03
CA ARG A 135 -9.06 18.89 21.91
C ARG A 135 -8.28 19.75 22.90
N ASN A 136 -8.66 21.02 23.01
CA ASN A 136 -7.94 22.01 23.85
C ASN A 136 -6.42 22.05 23.57
N GLY A 137 -6.04 21.91 22.29
CA GLY A 137 -4.63 21.91 21.85
C GLY A 137 -3.91 20.57 22.00
N GLN A 138 -4.43 19.61 22.77
CA GLN A 138 -3.83 18.30 22.96
C GLN A 138 -4.36 17.30 21.93
N ALA A 139 -3.46 16.63 21.19
CA ALA A 139 -3.82 15.56 20.30
C ALA A 139 -4.27 14.32 21.10
N PHE A 140 -5.33 13.64 20.64
CA PHE A 140 -5.88 12.49 21.34
C PHE A 140 -6.18 11.29 20.43
N LYS A 141 -6.34 11.52 19.13
CA LYS A 141 -6.64 10.48 18.16
C LYS A 141 -5.92 10.77 16.84
N VAL A 142 -5.39 9.73 16.18
CA VAL A 142 -4.69 9.87 14.91
C VAL A 142 -5.09 8.76 13.94
N LEU A 143 -5.26 9.13 12.67
CA LEU A 143 -5.39 8.22 11.54
C LEU A 143 -4.12 8.34 10.70
N ALA A 144 -3.51 7.21 10.35
CA ALA A 144 -2.29 7.11 9.55
C ALA A 144 -2.33 5.88 8.63
N GLY A 145 -1.31 5.68 7.80
CA GLY A 145 -1.18 4.51 6.93
C GLY A 145 -0.64 4.86 5.54
N SER A 146 -0.95 4.02 4.56
CA SER A 146 -0.51 4.19 3.19
C SER A 146 -1.54 4.88 2.27
N THR A 147 -2.79 5.01 2.72
CA THR A 147 -3.93 5.48 1.92
C THR A 147 -3.89 6.99 1.70
N ASN A 148 -3.76 7.42 0.44
CA ASN A 148 -3.91 8.83 0.07
C ASN A 148 -5.37 9.28 0.16
N PHE A 149 -5.60 10.56 0.38
CA PHE A 149 -6.93 11.21 0.40
C PHE A 149 -7.43 11.49 -1.03
N SER A 150 -7.37 10.45 -1.86
CA SER A 150 -7.63 10.53 -3.30
C SER A 150 -8.55 9.42 -3.76
N PHE A 151 -9.21 9.61 -4.93
CA PHE A 151 -10.04 8.57 -5.53
C PHE A 151 -9.30 7.24 -5.66
N ARG A 152 -8.08 7.28 -6.18
CA ARG A 152 -7.31 6.04 -6.35
C ARG A 152 -6.89 5.46 -5.02
N GLY A 153 -6.47 6.31 -4.08
CA GLY A 153 -6.02 5.88 -2.75
C GLY A 153 -7.09 5.09 -2.01
N ILE A 154 -8.33 5.57 -2.05
CA ILE A 154 -9.43 5.00 -1.26
C ILE A 154 -10.15 3.89 -2.00
N TYR A 155 -10.40 4.04 -3.32
CA TYR A 155 -11.35 3.20 -4.03
C TYR A 155 -10.73 2.18 -4.99
N ILE A 156 -9.45 2.32 -5.33
CA ILE A 156 -8.79 1.51 -6.37
C ILE A 156 -7.57 0.77 -5.87
N GLN A 157 -6.69 1.47 -5.15
CA GLN A 157 -5.39 0.93 -4.75
C GLN A 157 -5.53 0.03 -3.53
N ALA A 158 -4.80 -1.09 -3.52
CA ALA A 158 -4.59 -1.85 -2.29
C ALA A 158 -3.72 -1.02 -1.33
N ASN A 159 -4.31 -0.59 -0.23
CA ASN A 159 -3.74 0.28 0.80
C ASN A 159 -4.18 -0.17 2.19
N ASN A 160 -3.62 0.46 3.23
CA ASN A 160 -4.08 0.29 4.60
C ASN A 160 -4.34 1.63 5.30
N VAL A 161 -5.17 1.57 6.32
CA VAL A 161 -5.49 2.65 7.25
C VAL A 161 -5.38 2.11 8.67
N LEU A 162 -4.75 2.86 9.55
CA LEU A 162 -4.63 2.60 10.98
C LEU A 162 -5.22 3.79 11.74
N VAL A 163 -6.04 3.51 12.74
CA VAL A 163 -6.57 4.51 13.66
C VAL A 163 -6.08 4.19 15.06
N PHE A 164 -5.39 5.14 15.68
CA PHE A 164 -4.94 5.04 17.06
C PHE A 164 -5.77 6.01 17.92
N ASP A 165 -6.63 5.44 18.74
CA ASP A 165 -7.36 6.16 19.79
C ASP A 165 -6.52 6.14 21.07
N ASN A 166 -5.38 6.83 21.00
CA ASN A 166 -4.37 6.85 22.05
C ASN A 166 -3.67 8.22 22.10
N THR A 167 -3.70 8.85 23.27
CA THR A 167 -3.21 10.21 23.46
C THR A 167 -1.68 10.31 23.27
N ASP A 168 -0.90 9.31 23.67
CA ASP A 168 0.56 9.36 23.55
C ASP A 168 0.99 9.24 22.08
N ILE A 169 0.39 8.32 21.35
CA ILE A 169 0.62 8.17 19.91
C ILE A 169 0.16 9.44 19.17
N ALA A 170 -1.04 9.93 19.47
CA ALA A 170 -1.55 11.14 18.85
C ALA A 170 -0.68 12.36 19.17
N THR A 171 -0.20 12.49 20.40
CA THR A 171 0.72 13.57 20.82
C THR A 171 2.04 13.51 20.06
N LEU A 172 2.57 12.30 19.84
CA LEU A 172 3.79 12.10 19.06
C LEU A 172 3.61 12.61 17.62
N TYR A 173 2.53 12.19 16.95
CA TYR A 173 2.19 12.69 15.60
C TYR A 173 1.91 14.20 15.60
N GLY A 174 1.29 14.71 16.65
CA GLY A 174 1.05 16.15 16.84
C GLY A 174 2.36 16.96 16.89
N ARG A 175 3.39 16.46 17.59
CA ARG A 175 4.73 17.09 17.63
C ARG A 175 5.39 17.08 16.24
N VAL A 176 5.26 15.96 15.49
CA VAL A 176 5.76 15.86 14.11
C VAL A 176 5.08 16.89 13.22
N PHE A 177 3.76 17.02 13.36
CA PHE A 177 3.01 18.02 12.60
C PHE A 177 3.46 19.44 12.94
N ASP A 178 3.58 19.76 14.21
CA ASP A 178 3.98 21.12 14.67
C ASP A 178 5.39 21.48 14.17
N ALA A 179 6.36 20.55 14.23
CA ALA A 179 7.71 20.74 13.70
C ALA A 179 7.71 20.95 12.17
N ALA A 180 6.98 20.11 11.43
CA ALA A 180 6.86 20.24 9.97
C ALA A 180 6.07 21.49 9.58
N PHE A 181 5.02 21.84 10.32
CA PHE A 181 4.25 23.06 10.07
C PHE A 181 5.09 24.32 10.31
N ALA A 182 6.03 24.28 11.25
CA ALA A 182 6.97 25.37 11.48
C ALA A 182 8.00 25.47 10.33
N ASN A 183 8.74 24.37 10.05
CA ASN A 183 9.77 24.34 9.02
C ASN A 183 10.10 22.89 8.57
N PRO A 184 9.47 22.36 7.52
CA PRO A 184 9.70 20.98 7.09
C PRO A 184 11.14 20.73 6.61
N ALA A 185 11.82 21.71 6.03
CA ALA A 185 13.18 21.57 5.56
C ALA A 185 14.21 21.35 6.71
N ALA A 186 13.88 21.76 7.93
CA ALA A 186 14.72 21.53 9.10
C ALA A 186 14.46 20.17 9.78
N PHE A 187 13.41 19.45 9.43
CA PHE A 187 12.93 18.26 10.14
C PHE A 187 13.98 17.15 10.28
N SER A 188 14.84 16.95 9.28
CA SER A 188 15.92 15.96 9.35
C SER A 188 16.96 16.20 10.45
N LYS A 189 16.93 17.40 11.07
CA LYS A 189 17.79 17.78 12.21
C LYS A 189 17.01 17.76 13.53
N ASP A 190 15.70 17.57 13.49
CA ASP A 190 14.85 17.47 14.67
C ASP A 190 15.10 16.15 15.40
N GLU A 191 14.92 16.14 16.71
CA GLU A 191 15.02 14.90 17.51
C GLU A 191 14.03 13.84 17.08
N LEU A 192 12.86 14.26 16.56
CA LEU A 192 11.79 13.37 16.07
C LEU A 192 12.25 12.50 14.89
N ALA A 193 13.20 12.98 14.09
CA ALA A 193 13.79 12.26 12.98
C ALA A 193 15.00 11.38 13.39
N GLY A 194 15.41 11.42 14.65
CA GLY A 194 16.70 10.85 15.11
C GLY A 194 16.61 9.47 15.74
N LYS A 195 15.41 8.95 16.03
CA LYS A 195 15.23 7.66 16.72
C LYS A 195 13.85 7.07 16.50
N TRP A 196 13.69 5.80 16.88
CA TRP A 196 12.39 5.17 17.06
C TRP A 196 11.76 5.59 18.39
N TYR A 197 10.44 5.75 18.37
CA TYR A 197 9.61 6.08 19.51
C TYR A 197 8.68 4.90 19.80
N SER A 198 8.90 4.21 20.91
CA SER A 198 8.05 3.09 21.34
C SER A 198 6.97 3.60 22.29
N VAL A 199 5.74 3.18 22.05
CA VAL A 199 4.60 3.42 22.92
C VAL A 199 4.06 2.07 23.37
N THR A 200 4.01 1.88 24.67
CA THR A 200 3.43 0.69 25.30
C THR A 200 2.23 1.14 26.13
N VAL A 201 1.09 0.54 25.89
CA VAL A 201 -0.15 0.78 26.63
C VAL A 201 -0.62 -0.55 27.19
N ASP A 202 -1.09 -0.54 28.42
CA ASP A 202 -1.62 -1.74 29.05
C ASP A 202 -2.71 -2.38 28.19
N HIS A 203 -2.61 -3.68 27.99
CA HIS A 203 -3.52 -4.47 27.17
C HIS A 203 -3.60 -4.11 25.69
N GLN A 204 -2.62 -3.37 25.14
CA GLN A 204 -2.50 -3.08 23.72
C GLN A 204 -1.15 -3.59 23.19
N PRO A 205 -1.08 -3.91 21.87
CA PRO A 205 0.17 -4.30 21.24
C PRO A 205 1.26 -3.22 21.38
N PRO A 206 2.53 -3.58 21.60
CA PRO A 206 3.65 -2.64 21.49
C PRO A 206 3.74 -2.07 20.10
N VAL A 207 3.79 -0.75 19.99
CA VAL A 207 3.90 -0.05 18.71
C VAL A 207 5.06 0.93 18.76
N SER A 208 5.87 0.94 17.70
CA SER A 208 6.99 1.87 17.56
C SER A 208 6.88 2.66 16.27
N PHE A 209 7.33 3.91 16.30
CA PHE A 209 7.22 4.86 15.21
C PHE A 209 8.59 5.45 14.87
N CYS A 210 8.87 5.61 13.58
CA CYS A 210 10.05 6.27 13.08
C CYS A 210 9.63 7.28 12.00
N PHE A 211 10.09 8.52 12.10
CA PHE A 211 9.68 9.61 11.21
C PHE A 211 10.85 10.11 10.39
N SER A 212 10.69 10.15 9.09
CA SER A 212 11.68 10.67 8.15
C SER A 212 11.34 12.11 7.70
N PRO A 213 12.29 12.85 7.09
CA PRO A 213 13.59 12.39 6.61
C PRO A 213 14.66 12.25 7.70
N HIS A 214 15.50 11.21 7.54
CA HIS A 214 16.66 10.98 8.40
C HIS A 214 17.96 11.41 7.73
N LYS A 215 19.03 11.62 8.54
CA LYS A 215 20.39 11.76 8.01
C LYS A 215 20.91 10.45 7.41
N ASN A 216 20.54 9.31 7.99
CA ASN A 216 20.90 7.97 7.54
C ASN A 216 19.66 7.08 7.52
N SER A 217 19.35 6.53 6.34
CA SER A 217 18.23 5.62 6.14
C SER A 217 18.33 4.30 6.93
N ASP A 218 19.51 3.93 7.38
CA ASP A 218 19.73 2.72 8.18
C ASP A 218 18.97 2.76 9.51
N LEU A 219 18.70 3.97 10.03
CA LEU A 219 17.92 4.13 11.26
C LEU A 219 16.55 3.42 11.18
N SER A 220 15.82 3.62 10.09
CA SER A 220 14.49 3.03 9.88
C SER A 220 14.56 1.68 9.17
N LEU A 221 15.49 1.48 8.22
CA LEU A 221 15.50 0.30 7.36
C LEU A 221 16.27 -0.91 7.92
N ASN A 222 17.26 -0.71 8.81
CA ASN A 222 17.95 -1.84 9.43
C ASN A 222 17.05 -2.69 10.35
N PRO A 223 16.09 -2.15 11.12
CA PRO A 223 15.10 -2.96 11.81
C PRO A 223 14.24 -3.83 10.87
N VAL A 224 13.84 -3.30 9.72
CA VAL A 224 13.12 -4.05 8.69
C VAL A 224 13.99 -5.20 8.15
N ARG A 225 15.24 -4.88 7.78
CA ARG A 225 16.23 -5.88 7.35
C ARG A 225 16.42 -6.96 8.40
N GLY A 226 16.64 -6.56 9.65
CA GLY A 226 16.86 -7.49 10.76
C GLY A 226 15.69 -8.43 10.98
N ALA A 227 14.46 -7.94 10.86
CA ALA A 227 13.27 -8.77 10.96
C ALA A 227 13.14 -9.76 9.80
N ILE A 228 13.38 -9.33 8.56
CA ILE A 228 13.38 -10.22 7.39
C ILE A 228 14.48 -11.30 7.52
N ASP A 229 15.71 -10.91 7.82
CA ASP A 229 16.85 -11.83 7.94
C ASP A 229 16.69 -12.80 9.13
N GLY A 230 16.06 -12.34 10.22
CA GLY A 230 15.82 -13.13 11.43
C GLY A 230 14.56 -14.00 11.41
N ALA A 231 13.69 -13.85 10.39
CA ALA A 231 12.45 -14.61 10.31
C ALA A 231 12.70 -16.12 10.23
N ASN A 232 11.93 -16.89 11.00
CA ASN A 232 12.10 -18.35 11.10
C ASN A 232 10.95 -19.12 10.45
N SER A 233 9.77 -18.56 10.38
CA SER A 233 8.58 -19.24 9.83
C SER A 233 8.11 -18.61 8.52
N SER A 234 7.99 -17.29 8.49
CA SER A 234 7.35 -16.64 7.34
C SER A 234 7.81 -15.19 7.13
N VAL A 235 7.81 -14.76 5.86
CA VAL A 235 7.92 -13.36 5.45
C VAL A 235 6.93 -13.09 4.32
N LEU A 236 5.97 -12.20 4.57
CA LEU A 236 5.03 -11.75 3.55
C LEU A 236 5.17 -10.23 3.39
N TYR A 237 5.07 -9.75 2.16
CA TYR A 237 5.19 -8.31 1.92
C TYR A 237 4.37 -7.85 0.72
N ALA A 238 3.92 -6.60 0.79
CA ALA A 238 3.39 -5.87 -0.34
C ALA A 238 4.04 -4.48 -0.34
N ILE A 239 4.86 -4.19 -1.35
CA ILE A 239 5.67 -2.97 -1.41
C ILE A 239 5.48 -2.30 -2.77
N ALA A 240 4.79 -1.16 -2.75
CA ALA A 240 4.73 -0.27 -3.90
C ALA A 240 6.14 0.20 -4.28
N PHE A 241 6.41 0.42 -5.55
CA PHE A 241 7.67 0.97 -6.06
C PHE A 241 8.94 0.15 -5.76
N LEU A 242 8.82 -1.11 -5.34
CA LEU A 242 10.00 -1.97 -5.10
C LEU A 242 10.93 -2.04 -6.32
N ASN A 243 10.37 -1.91 -7.53
CA ASN A 243 11.12 -1.84 -8.79
C ASN A 243 12.09 -0.65 -8.87
N GLN A 244 11.87 0.40 -8.08
CA GLN A 244 12.74 1.58 -8.02
C GLN A 244 13.85 1.43 -6.98
N ILE A 245 13.74 0.48 -6.06
CA ILE A 245 14.72 0.21 -5.01
C ILE A 245 15.78 -0.77 -5.55
N LYS A 246 16.96 -0.27 -5.88
CA LYS A 246 18.05 -1.09 -6.47
C LYS A 246 19.01 -1.66 -5.44
N SER A 247 19.10 -1.05 -4.26
CA SER A 247 20.00 -1.45 -3.17
C SER A 247 19.51 -0.88 -1.84
N GLY A 248 20.11 -1.31 -0.75
CA GLY A 248 19.85 -0.84 0.61
C GLY A 248 19.23 -1.93 1.49
N PRO A 249 19.10 -1.67 2.81
CA PRO A 249 18.84 -2.72 3.80
C PRO A 249 17.64 -3.60 3.47
N THR A 250 16.50 -3.01 3.12
CA THR A 250 15.27 -3.77 2.78
C THR A 250 15.46 -4.57 1.50
N ARG A 251 16.01 -3.97 0.42
CA ARG A 251 16.19 -4.65 -0.85
C ARG A 251 17.14 -5.84 -0.71
N ASP A 252 18.27 -5.65 -0.05
CA ASP A 252 19.27 -6.69 0.14
C ASP A 252 18.72 -7.86 0.96
N ALA A 253 17.86 -7.59 1.96
CA ALA A 253 17.20 -8.64 2.74
C ALA A 253 16.17 -9.43 1.89
N LEU A 254 15.40 -8.75 1.04
CA LEU A 254 14.45 -9.41 0.15
C LEU A 254 15.15 -10.26 -0.94
N ASP A 255 16.27 -9.80 -1.48
CA ASP A 255 17.08 -10.59 -2.41
C ASP A 255 17.59 -11.89 -1.74
N ARG A 256 18.09 -11.82 -0.49
CA ARG A 256 18.50 -13.02 0.27
C ARG A 256 17.31 -13.92 0.61
N LEU A 257 16.15 -13.34 0.94
CA LEU A 257 14.94 -14.09 1.29
C LEU A 257 14.53 -15.09 0.20
N MET A 258 14.71 -14.74 -1.07
CA MET A 258 14.31 -15.59 -2.20
C MET A 258 15.04 -16.94 -2.23
N THR A 259 16.20 -17.06 -1.58
CA THR A 259 16.98 -18.31 -1.50
C THR A 259 16.82 -19.05 -0.17
N ARG A 260 16.13 -18.47 0.81
CA ARG A 260 15.95 -19.04 2.15
C ARG A 260 14.77 -20.03 2.20
N PRO A 261 14.88 -21.11 3.01
CA PRO A 261 13.80 -22.07 3.23
C PRO A 261 12.74 -21.54 4.21
N VAL A 262 12.26 -20.31 3.99
CA VAL A 262 11.23 -19.65 4.77
C VAL A 262 9.99 -19.48 3.89
N PHE A 263 8.80 -19.69 4.46
CA PHE A 263 7.56 -19.40 3.74
C PHE A 263 7.54 -17.92 3.38
N SER A 264 7.51 -17.59 2.09
CA SER A 264 7.51 -16.19 1.69
C SER A 264 6.75 -15.95 0.41
N TYR A 265 5.96 -14.87 0.42
CA TYR A 265 5.26 -14.34 -0.74
C TYR A 265 5.34 -12.83 -0.77
N GLY A 266 5.61 -12.27 -1.95
CA GLY A 266 5.67 -10.85 -2.19
C GLY A 266 4.71 -10.40 -3.28
N VAL A 267 4.18 -9.20 -3.12
CA VAL A 267 3.36 -8.53 -4.11
C VAL A 267 3.95 -7.16 -4.41
N VAL A 268 4.10 -6.85 -5.68
CA VAL A 268 4.59 -5.55 -6.15
C VAL A 268 3.72 -5.02 -7.27
N ASP A 269 3.71 -3.71 -7.47
CA ASP A 269 2.93 -3.11 -8.54
C ASP A 269 3.58 -3.34 -9.91
N LYS A 270 4.92 -3.24 -9.98
CA LYS A 270 5.70 -3.38 -11.22
C LYS A 270 6.88 -4.32 -11.03
N SER A 271 7.20 -5.07 -12.09
CA SER A 271 8.37 -5.94 -12.13
C SER A 271 9.65 -5.18 -11.75
N GLY A 272 10.37 -5.70 -10.76
CA GLY A 272 11.40 -4.93 -10.07
C GLY A 272 12.78 -5.53 -9.98
N GLY A 273 13.06 -6.61 -10.71
CA GLY A 273 14.38 -7.26 -10.68
C GLY A 273 14.63 -8.09 -9.42
N LEU A 274 13.60 -8.45 -8.65
CA LEU A 274 13.63 -9.59 -7.75
C LEU A 274 13.29 -10.86 -8.52
N GLU A 275 13.87 -11.98 -8.12
CA GLU A 275 13.52 -13.29 -8.66
C GLU A 275 12.04 -13.60 -8.40
N VAL A 276 11.31 -13.97 -9.45
CA VAL A 276 9.89 -14.31 -9.34
C VAL A 276 9.69 -15.72 -8.77
N ARG A 277 10.64 -16.62 -9.04
CA ARG A 277 10.59 -18.02 -8.60
C ARG A 277 11.67 -18.34 -7.60
N LYS A 278 11.31 -19.13 -6.59
CA LYS A 278 12.24 -19.71 -5.65
C LYS A 278 13.02 -20.87 -6.29
N PRO A 279 14.12 -21.33 -5.70
CA PRO A 279 14.91 -22.47 -6.23
C PRO A 279 14.12 -23.76 -6.42
N ASP A 280 13.06 -23.99 -5.65
CA ASP A 280 12.14 -25.12 -5.78
C ASP A 280 11.11 -24.97 -6.93
N GLY A 281 11.18 -23.87 -7.67
CA GLY A 281 10.29 -23.55 -8.78
C GLY A 281 8.95 -22.94 -8.39
N THR A 282 8.66 -22.76 -7.08
CA THR A 282 7.44 -22.08 -6.62
C THR A 282 7.52 -20.58 -6.89
N VAL A 283 6.36 -19.94 -7.06
CA VAL A 283 6.28 -18.48 -7.22
C VAL A 283 6.35 -17.82 -5.86
N GLY A 284 7.35 -16.98 -5.65
CA GLY A 284 7.54 -16.22 -4.41
C GLY A 284 7.24 -14.72 -4.54
N LEU A 285 7.04 -14.23 -5.78
CA LEU A 285 6.75 -12.84 -6.06
C LEU A 285 5.74 -12.73 -7.20
N VAL A 286 4.79 -11.82 -7.09
CA VAL A 286 3.82 -11.48 -8.14
C VAL A 286 3.86 -9.99 -8.42
N ASP A 287 3.88 -9.64 -9.72
CA ASP A 287 3.84 -8.26 -10.16
C ASP A 287 2.55 -7.96 -10.92
N PHE A 288 1.90 -6.86 -10.54
CA PHE A 288 0.59 -6.50 -11.04
C PHE A 288 0.61 -6.01 -12.50
N GLU A 289 1.58 -5.19 -12.90
CA GLU A 289 1.63 -4.60 -14.25
C GLU A 289 1.66 -5.68 -15.33
N TYR A 290 2.47 -6.72 -15.09
CA TYR A 290 2.56 -7.85 -16.00
C TYR A 290 1.23 -8.61 -16.12
N LEU A 291 0.54 -8.79 -15.01
CA LEU A 291 -0.73 -9.53 -14.96
C LEU A 291 -1.86 -8.77 -15.64
N ALA A 292 -1.97 -7.46 -15.40
CA ALA A 292 -2.97 -6.62 -16.03
C ALA A 292 -2.86 -6.63 -17.57
N ALA A 293 -1.62 -6.67 -18.10
CA ALA A 293 -1.37 -6.69 -19.54
C ALA A 293 -1.66 -8.05 -20.20
N ASN A 294 -1.63 -9.14 -19.44
CA ASN A 294 -1.60 -10.50 -19.99
C ASN A 294 -2.70 -11.43 -19.46
N ALA A 295 -3.58 -10.98 -18.59
CA ALA A 295 -4.69 -11.78 -18.08
C ALA A 295 -5.65 -12.17 -19.23
N PRO A 296 -6.21 -13.40 -19.22
CA PRO A 296 -7.27 -13.78 -20.15
C PRO A 296 -8.59 -13.05 -19.83
N GLU A 297 -9.50 -13.00 -20.80
CA GLU A 297 -10.87 -12.57 -20.53
C GLU A 297 -11.61 -13.65 -19.69
N PRO A 298 -12.52 -13.26 -18.76
CA PRO A 298 -12.96 -11.88 -18.48
C PRO A 298 -12.05 -11.08 -17.55
N PHE A 299 -11.02 -11.69 -16.96
CA PHE A 299 -10.19 -11.06 -15.92
C PHE A 299 -9.43 -9.80 -16.41
N ARG A 300 -9.06 -9.77 -17.69
CA ARG A 300 -8.44 -8.57 -18.27
C ARG A 300 -9.44 -7.42 -18.38
N SER A 301 -10.69 -7.71 -18.72
CA SER A 301 -11.73 -6.70 -18.85
C SER A 301 -12.33 -6.28 -17.52
N GLU A 302 -12.14 -7.04 -16.44
CA GLU A 302 -12.46 -6.62 -15.06
C GLU A 302 -11.58 -5.46 -14.62
N TRP A 303 -10.38 -5.35 -15.20
CA TRP A 303 -9.48 -4.26 -14.92
C TRP A 303 -9.85 -3.02 -15.75
N SER A 304 -10.51 -2.07 -15.13
CA SER A 304 -10.84 -0.75 -15.72
C SER A 304 -10.34 0.43 -14.90
N GLY A 305 -9.51 0.18 -13.88
CA GLY A 305 -9.00 1.21 -12.95
C GLY A 305 -8.01 2.22 -13.55
N GLY A 306 -7.87 2.25 -14.88
CA GLY A 306 -7.01 3.20 -15.58
C GLY A 306 -5.51 2.88 -15.45
N LYS A 307 -4.67 3.79 -15.96
CA LYS A 307 -3.21 3.72 -15.81
C LYS A 307 -2.80 4.18 -14.41
N GLY A 308 -1.80 3.56 -13.81
CA GLY A 308 -1.24 3.97 -12.52
C GLY A 308 -0.96 2.81 -11.57
N ILE A 309 -0.53 3.14 -10.37
CA ILE A 309 -0.21 2.20 -9.31
C ILE A 309 -1.50 1.60 -8.74
N ASN A 310 -1.52 0.29 -8.52
CA ASN A 310 -2.67 -0.45 -7.99
C ASN A 310 -2.33 -1.16 -6.67
N VAL A 311 -1.16 -1.75 -6.57
CA VAL A 311 -0.62 -2.23 -5.30
C VAL A 311 0.16 -1.07 -4.68
N HIS A 312 -0.46 -0.37 -3.74
CA HIS A 312 0.12 0.79 -3.07
C HIS A 312 0.43 0.52 -1.58
N HIS A 313 0.24 -0.69 -1.14
CA HIS A 313 0.70 -1.17 0.17
C HIS A 313 2.20 -0.96 0.36
N LYS A 314 2.60 -0.77 1.60
CA LYS A 314 3.97 -0.62 2.05
C LYS A 314 4.09 -1.34 3.39
N PHE A 315 4.09 -2.69 3.33
CA PHE A 315 4.25 -3.47 4.54
C PHE A 315 5.13 -4.70 4.35
N VAL A 316 5.74 -5.09 5.45
CA VAL A 316 6.44 -6.37 5.61
C VAL A 316 5.93 -7.02 6.90
N VAL A 317 5.56 -8.29 6.81
CA VAL A 317 5.14 -9.12 7.94
C VAL A 317 6.13 -10.25 8.10
N THR A 318 6.62 -10.47 9.32
CA THR A 318 7.50 -11.59 9.63
C THR A 318 6.89 -12.45 10.73
N ASP A 319 7.05 -13.77 10.60
CA ASP A 319 6.69 -14.76 11.63
C ASP A 319 5.25 -14.61 12.18
N PHE A 320 4.27 -14.32 11.30
CA PHE A 320 2.90 -13.98 11.69
C PHE A 320 2.23 -14.98 12.65
N ASN A 321 2.66 -16.24 12.63
CA ASN A 321 2.13 -17.31 13.46
C ASN A 321 2.97 -17.59 14.73
N GLN A 322 3.91 -16.70 15.07
CA GLN A 322 4.81 -16.84 16.21
C GLN A 322 4.64 -15.67 17.20
N PRO A 323 4.98 -15.84 18.47
CA PRO A 323 5.01 -14.74 19.43
C PRO A 323 5.98 -13.60 19.05
N THR A 324 6.90 -13.85 18.13
CA THR A 324 7.87 -12.88 17.59
C THR A 324 7.36 -12.13 16.37
N ALA A 325 6.07 -12.23 16.07
CA ALA A 325 5.43 -11.61 14.92
C ALA A 325 5.66 -10.10 14.86
N LYS A 326 5.99 -9.59 13.68
CA LYS A 326 6.22 -8.16 13.44
C LYS A 326 5.55 -7.71 12.16
N VAL A 327 4.98 -6.51 12.22
CA VAL A 327 4.47 -5.81 11.04
C VAL A 327 5.18 -4.47 10.92
N PHE A 328 5.83 -4.22 9.81
CA PHE A 328 6.29 -2.89 9.41
C PHE A 328 5.33 -2.34 8.38
N THR A 329 4.79 -1.14 8.62
CA THR A 329 3.82 -0.48 7.72
C THR A 329 3.90 1.04 7.86
N GLY A 330 3.09 1.77 7.09
CA GLY A 330 3.04 3.24 7.13
C GLY A 330 3.01 3.88 5.76
N SER A 331 3.51 5.11 5.66
CA SER A 331 3.62 5.81 4.37
C SER A 331 4.96 5.56 3.65
N SER A 332 6.00 5.12 4.38
CA SER A 332 7.33 4.85 3.85
C SER A 332 7.33 3.78 2.74
N ASN A 333 7.97 4.08 1.62
CA ASN A 333 8.20 3.12 0.54
C ASN A 333 9.37 2.15 0.82
N LEU A 334 9.94 2.18 2.03
CA LEU A 334 11.07 1.34 2.46
C LEU A 334 12.31 1.50 1.57
N ALA A 335 12.49 2.68 1.01
CA ALA A 335 13.58 3.04 0.09
C ALA A 335 14.55 4.03 0.72
N PRO A 336 15.88 3.83 0.62
CA PRO A 336 16.86 4.75 1.22
C PRO A 336 16.67 6.22 0.83
N SER A 337 16.38 6.49 -0.45
CA SER A 337 16.14 7.86 -0.93
C SER A 337 14.90 8.50 -0.33
N GLY A 338 13.83 7.71 -0.12
CA GLY A 338 12.62 8.17 0.55
C GLY A 338 12.88 8.51 2.01
N GLU A 339 13.57 7.61 2.73
CA GLU A 339 13.91 7.81 4.14
C GLU A 339 14.83 9.01 4.39
N GLN A 340 15.62 9.41 3.40
CA GLN A 340 16.51 10.58 3.50
C GLN A 340 15.86 11.88 3.01
N GLY A 341 14.82 11.79 2.20
CA GLY A 341 14.24 12.96 1.54
C GLY A 341 12.80 13.29 1.94
N ASN A 342 11.97 12.28 2.07
CA ASN A 342 10.52 12.48 2.24
C ASN A 342 10.11 12.61 3.71
N GLY A 343 9.08 13.38 3.96
CA GLY A 343 8.31 13.29 5.20
C GLY A 343 7.42 12.04 5.15
N ASP A 344 7.86 11.00 5.83
CA ASP A 344 7.18 9.71 5.94
C ASP A 344 7.14 9.23 7.39
N HIS A 345 6.31 8.24 7.65
CA HIS A 345 6.34 7.47 8.88
C HIS A 345 6.45 5.98 8.59
N LEU A 346 7.22 5.28 9.42
CA LEU A 346 7.29 3.84 9.48
C LEU A 346 6.83 3.39 10.86
N ILE A 347 5.91 2.43 10.89
CA ILE A 347 5.28 1.88 12.09
C ILE A 347 5.72 0.43 12.23
N LEU A 348 6.20 0.04 13.41
CA LEU A 348 6.42 -1.34 13.80
C LEU A 348 5.36 -1.72 14.81
N ILE A 349 4.62 -2.80 14.55
CA ILE A 349 3.63 -3.40 15.44
C ILE A 349 4.12 -4.81 15.78
N GLU A 350 4.24 -5.10 17.08
CA GLU A 350 4.70 -6.42 17.58
C GLU A 350 3.50 -7.15 18.19
N ASP A 351 2.68 -7.73 17.29
CA ASP A 351 1.44 -8.41 17.66
C ASP A 351 1.10 -9.51 16.64
N GLN A 352 0.74 -10.68 17.14
CA GLN A 352 0.46 -11.85 16.32
C GLN A 352 -0.89 -11.76 15.62
N GLU A 353 -1.91 -11.19 16.23
CA GLU A 353 -3.25 -11.07 15.64
C GLU A 353 -3.22 -10.05 14.48
N ILE A 354 -2.62 -8.89 14.72
CA ILE A 354 -2.43 -7.86 13.67
C ILE A 354 -1.54 -8.41 12.55
N ALA A 355 -0.45 -9.11 12.88
CA ALA A 355 0.42 -9.73 11.87
C ALA A 355 -0.32 -10.78 11.04
N THR A 356 -1.22 -11.55 11.65
CA THR A 356 -2.09 -12.50 10.94
C THR A 356 -3.02 -11.76 9.97
N GLY A 357 -3.62 -10.64 10.37
CA GLY A 357 -4.45 -9.82 9.49
C GLY A 357 -3.69 -9.32 8.26
N TYR A 358 -2.47 -8.80 8.44
CA TYR A 358 -1.62 -8.38 7.33
C TYR A 358 -1.12 -9.54 6.46
N ALA A 359 -0.87 -10.71 7.07
CA ALA A 359 -0.51 -11.92 6.33
C ALA A 359 -1.66 -12.40 5.44
N LEU A 360 -2.89 -12.40 5.95
CA LEU A 360 -4.09 -12.72 5.18
C LEU A 360 -4.30 -11.74 4.01
N GLU A 361 -4.08 -10.43 4.24
CA GLU A 361 -4.15 -9.44 3.17
C GLU A 361 -3.08 -9.70 2.09
N ALA A 362 -1.83 -9.98 2.49
CA ALA A 362 -0.78 -10.32 1.54
C ALA A 362 -1.14 -11.54 0.70
N LEU A 363 -1.67 -12.59 1.33
CA LEU A 363 -2.10 -13.81 0.64
C LEU A 363 -3.31 -13.55 -0.26
N ARG A 364 -4.29 -12.77 0.18
CA ARG A 364 -5.46 -12.41 -0.62
C ARG A 364 -5.06 -11.68 -1.90
N VAL A 365 -4.19 -10.70 -1.80
CA VAL A 365 -3.70 -9.95 -2.96
C VAL A 365 -2.81 -10.85 -3.84
N PHE A 366 -1.95 -11.67 -3.23
CA PHE A 366 -1.10 -12.62 -3.95
C PHE A 366 -1.93 -13.64 -4.73
N ASP A 367 -2.88 -14.31 -4.11
CA ASP A 367 -3.70 -15.33 -4.75
C ASP A 367 -4.52 -14.76 -5.91
N HIS A 368 -5.14 -13.60 -5.70
CA HIS A 368 -5.88 -12.92 -6.75
C HIS A 368 -5.00 -12.62 -7.98
N LEU A 369 -3.76 -12.23 -7.78
CA LEU A 369 -2.82 -11.94 -8.84
C LEU A 369 -2.14 -13.22 -9.38
N HIS A 370 -1.75 -14.15 -8.50
CA HIS A 370 -1.09 -15.40 -8.87
C HIS A 370 -1.95 -16.26 -9.80
N PHE A 371 -3.25 -16.36 -9.52
CA PHE A 371 -4.20 -17.05 -10.38
C PHE A 371 -4.09 -16.56 -11.84
N ARG A 372 -4.02 -15.25 -12.05
CA ARG A 372 -3.89 -14.63 -13.37
C ARG A 372 -2.57 -14.99 -14.06
N THR A 373 -1.47 -15.13 -13.30
CA THR A 373 -0.15 -15.53 -13.83
C THR A 373 -0.15 -16.98 -14.32
N VAL A 374 -0.68 -17.91 -13.51
CA VAL A 374 -0.73 -19.33 -13.84
C VAL A 374 -1.58 -19.59 -15.09
N MET A 375 -2.69 -18.88 -15.23
CA MET A 375 -3.55 -18.98 -16.42
C MET A 375 -2.81 -18.58 -17.69
N LYS A 376 -1.93 -17.60 -17.65
CA LYS A 376 -1.09 -17.22 -18.79
C LYS A 376 -0.12 -18.32 -19.20
N ASP A 377 0.58 -18.94 -18.24
CA ASP A 377 1.53 -20.02 -18.52
C ASP A 377 0.83 -21.20 -19.22
N VAL A 378 -0.39 -21.53 -18.78
CA VAL A 378 -1.23 -22.56 -19.38
C VAL A 378 -1.69 -22.19 -20.80
N LEU A 379 -2.12 -20.95 -21.01
CA LEU A 379 -2.59 -20.46 -22.31
C LEU A 379 -1.44 -20.14 -23.27
N GLY A 380 -0.31 -19.64 -22.76
CA GLY A 380 0.89 -19.33 -23.54
C GLY A 380 1.62 -20.55 -24.09
N ALA A 381 1.58 -21.68 -23.37
CA ALA A 381 2.18 -22.95 -23.79
C ALA A 381 1.48 -23.58 -25.03
N LYS A 382 0.32 -23.07 -25.43
CA LYS A 382 -0.47 -23.55 -26.57
C LYS A 382 -0.34 -22.67 -27.83
N LYS A 383 0.68 -21.84 -27.98
CA LYS A 383 0.90 -21.11 -29.25
C LYS A 383 1.29 -22.09 -30.34
N PRO A 384 0.48 -22.29 -31.40
CA PRO A 384 0.89 -23.11 -32.55
C PRO A 384 2.04 -22.40 -33.29
N ALA A 385 3.06 -23.13 -33.66
CA ALA A 385 4.26 -22.64 -34.34
C ALA A 385 3.98 -22.14 -35.78
N ASN A 386 2.74 -22.18 -36.25
CA ASN A 386 2.41 -21.89 -37.65
C ASN A 386 1.25 -20.90 -37.78
N THR A 387 1.38 -19.90 -38.64
CA THR A 387 0.43 -18.81 -38.87
C THR A 387 -0.96 -19.26 -39.35
N ALA A 388 -1.03 -20.38 -40.10
CA ALA A 388 -2.29 -20.95 -40.60
C ALA A 388 -3.14 -21.60 -39.47
N ALA A 389 -2.46 -22.22 -38.49
CA ALA A 389 -3.12 -22.78 -37.31
C ALA A 389 -3.66 -21.69 -36.34
N LYS A 390 -3.09 -20.48 -36.42
CA LYS A 390 -3.51 -19.32 -35.63
C LYS A 390 -4.87 -18.78 -36.05
N ALA A 391 -5.13 -18.75 -37.37
CA ALA A 391 -6.41 -18.30 -37.93
C ALA A 391 -7.56 -19.29 -37.67
N ALA A 392 -7.28 -20.60 -37.71
CA ALA A 392 -8.25 -21.64 -37.41
C ALA A 392 -8.62 -21.74 -35.91
N ALA A 393 -7.64 -21.45 -35.03
CA ALA A 393 -7.86 -21.46 -33.58
C ALA A 393 -8.64 -20.24 -33.07
N ALA A 394 -8.64 -19.13 -33.82
CA ALA A 394 -9.35 -17.91 -33.45
C ALA A 394 -10.87 -17.98 -33.73
N ASN A 395 -11.32 -18.94 -34.53
CA ASN A 395 -12.71 -19.08 -34.98
C ASN A 395 -13.42 -20.36 -34.47
N ASP A 396 -12.87 -21.06 -33.47
CA ASP A 396 -13.53 -22.23 -32.88
C ASP A 396 -14.39 -21.81 -31.67
N PRO A 397 -15.73 -21.74 -31.79
CA PRO A 397 -16.63 -21.35 -30.70
C PRO A 397 -16.73 -22.40 -29.57
N LYS A 398 -16.01 -23.53 -29.67
CA LYS A 398 -15.99 -24.60 -28.66
C LYS A 398 -14.73 -24.62 -27.79
N LYS A 399 -13.82 -23.67 -27.96
CA LYS A 399 -12.69 -23.54 -27.03
C LYS A 399 -13.18 -22.80 -25.79
N ASP A 400 -13.64 -23.61 -24.85
CA ASP A 400 -13.82 -23.18 -23.47
C ASP A 400 -12.44 -22.80 -22.89
N ASP A 401 -12.07 -21.54 -22.95
CA ASP A 401 -10.87 -20.96 -22.33
C ASP A 401 -11.06 -20.77 -20.81
N GLY A 402 -12.01 -21.50 -20.23
CA GLY A 402 -12.34 -21.49 -18.83
C GLY A 402 -11.20 -21.99 -17.92
N LEU A 403 -11.32 -21.68 -16.66
CA LEU A 403 -10.42 -22.14 -15.62
C LEU A 403 -10.34 -23.67 -15.58
N VAL A 404 -9.17 -24.23 -15.88
CA VAL A 404 -8.96 -25.67 -15.80
C VAL A 404 -8.44 -26.02 -14.40
N LEU A 405 -9.33 -26.55 -13.56
CA LEU A 405 -8.95 -27.12 -12.27
C LEU A 405 -8.14 -28.42 -12.50
N LYS A 406 -7.04 -28.57 -11.77
CA LYS A 406 -6.29 -29.83 -11.76
C LYS A 406 -7.14 -30.89 -11.07
N LYS A 407 -7.29 -32.04 -11.72
CA LYS A 407 -8.02 -33.18 -11.12
C LYS A 407 -7.24 -33.68 -9.89
N PRO A 408 -7.91 -34.02 -8.79
CA PRO A 408 -7.25 -34.48 -7.56
C PRO A 408 -6.53 -35.82 -7.73
N ILE A 409 -7.01 -36.67 -8.65
CA ILE A 409 -6.49 -38.02 -8.86
C ILE A 409 -5.83 -38.10 -10.23
N ALA A 410 -4.67 -38.75 -10.31
CA ALA A 410 -3.98 -39.06 -11.57
C ALA A 410 -4.89 -39.86 -12.51
N ILE A 411 -5.11 -39.36 -13.73
CA ILE A 411 -5.82 -40.10 -14.76
C ILE A 411 -4.83 -41.06 -15.40
N SER A 412 -5.22 -42.33 -15.48
CA SER A 412 -4.53 -43.49 -16.05
C SER A 412 -3.04 -43.32 -16.43
N GLY A 413 -2.17 -44.01 -15.71
CA GLY A 413 -0.74 -44.16 -16.04
C GLY A 413 0.20 -43.13 -15.38
N LYS A 414 -0.26 -42.09 -14.74
CA LYS A 414 0.57 -41.19 -13.92
C LYS A 414 0.47 -41.60 -12.46
N LYS A 415 1.62 -41.92 -11.86
CA LYS A 415 1.71 -42.48 -10.50
C LYS A 415 1.44 -41.44 -9.38
N ASN A 416 1.51 -40.13 -9.68
CA ASN A 416 1.52 -39.08 -8.63
C ASN A 416 0.41 -38.05 -8.87
N SER A 417 -0.30 -37.69 -7.82
CA SER A 417 -1.25 -36.57 -7.80
C SER A 417 -0.47 -35.24 -7.75
N TRP A 418 -1.11 -34.16 -8.21
CA TRP A 418 -0.46 -32.83 -8.19
C TRP A 418 -0.11 -32.37 -6.78
N PHE A 419 -0.81 -32.86 -5.77
CA PHE A 419 -0.64 -32.51 -4.35
C PHE A 419 0.38 -33.38 -3.61
N ASP A 420 0.82 -34.55 -4.15
CA ASP A 420 1.74 -35.48 -3.48
C ASP A 420 3.02 -34.80 -3.00
N ARG A 421 3.53 -33.84 -3.79
CA ARG A 421 4.72 -33.06 -3.43
C ARG A 421 4.58 -32.26 -2.14
N TYR A 422 3.34 -31.92 -1.72
CA TYR A 422 3.07 -31.19 -0.48
C TYR A 422 3.04 -32.09 0.76
N TYR A 423 3.20 -33.40 0.57
CA TYR A 423 3.23 -34.42 1.61
C TYR A 423 4.58 -35.16 1.67
N VAL A 424 5.60 -34.68 0.95
CA VAL A 424 6.94 -35.25 1.02
C VAL A 424 7.60 -34.77 2.33
N ALA A 425 7.82 -35.71 3.24
CA ALA A 425 8.36 -35.43 4.58
C ALA A 425 9.70 -34.65 4.52
N GLY A 426 9.78 -33.56 5.30
CA GLY A 426 10.93 -32.68 5.39
C GLY A 426 11.07 -31.68 4.24
N SER A 427 10.21 -31.76 3.20
CA SER A 427 10.23 -30.79 2.09
C SER A 427 9.75 -29.41 2.52
N GLN A 428 10.18 -28.36 1.79
CA GLN A 428 9.70 -27.01 2.03
C GLN A 428 8.17 -26.91 1.83
N LEU A 429 7.63 -27.56 0.83
CA LEU A 429 6.18 -27.56 0.56
C LEU A 429 5.35 -28.20 1.67
N GLU A 430 5.91 -29.24 2.34
CA GLU A 430 5.26 -29.80 3.53
C GLU A 430 5.29 -28.81 4.70
N LYS A 431 6.42 -28.16 4.95
CA LYS A 431 6.55 -27.13 6.00
C LYS A 431 5.60 -25.98 5.74
N ASP A 432 5.51 -25.49 4.49
CA ASP A 432 4.59 -24.44 4.10
C ASP A 432 3.12 -24.85 4.33
N ARG A 433 2.76 -26.08 3.94
CA ARG A 433 1.42 -26.63 4.17
C ARG A 433 1.08 -26.70 5.67
N THR A 434 2.01 -27.19 6.48
CA THR A 434 1.78 -27.38 7.93
C THR A 434 1.75 -26.07 8.70
N LEU A 435 2.27 -24.98 8.14
CA LEU A 435 2.20 -23.63 8.71
C LEU A 435 0.74 -23.19 8.98
N PHE A 436 -0.20 -23.59 8.13
CA PHE A 436 -1.61 -23.22 8.19
C PHE A 436 -2.51 -24.32 8.77
N SER A 437 -1.95 -25.43 9.22
CA SER A 437 -2.73 -26.59 9.68
C SER A 437 -2.79 -26.74 11.21
N LYS A 438 -2.35 -25.72 11.95
CA LYS A 438 -2.37 -25.71 13.43
C LYS A 438 -3.45 -24.80 13.96
#